data_11cd3792ec2aa31f935c706d1bbeca74
#
_entry.id   11cd3792ec2aa31f935c706d1bbeca74
#
_cell.length_a   1.000
_cell.length_b   1.000
_cell.length_c   1.000
_cell.angle_alpha   90.00
_cell.angle_beta   90.00
_cell.angle_gamma   90.00
#
_symmetry.space_group_name_H-M   'P 1'
#
loop_
_entity.id
_entity.type
_entity.pdbx_description
1 polymer ?
#
loop_
_entity_poly.entity_id
_entity_poly.type
_entity_poly.pdbx_seq_one_letter_code
_entity_poly.pdbx_strand_id
1 'polypeptide(L)'
;MQLEYVVGSIIIVSIGLIVHFWSGHYYSTVKFQTFLRFITTLTSILFSSAIVLQVINYANQKANEEVQNYGQLSKTYLDDTINFFIKHPEMNYYYEDLFDIKPIDENTKRNIILEKQISMLIFSRLAKFAAYLQAEDDEAARNKVGKWMNHITETFMKSDTLRHYWITEYKPKLSGPATINYMKEHFNL
;
A
#
# COMPACT_ATOMS: atom_id res chain seq x y z
N MET A 1 -15.50 16.41 11.13
CA MET A 1 -15.99 17.37 12.14
C MET A 1 -17.34 18.02 11.80
N GLN A 2 -17.55 18.66 10.63
CA GLN A 2 -18.87 19.28 10.31
C GLN A 2 -20.03 18.27 10.18
N LEU A 3 -19.81 17.10 9.63
CA LEU A 3 -20.87 16.08 9.43
C LEU A 3 -21.41 15.53 10.74
N GLU A 4 -20.55 15.33 11.74
CA GLU A 4 -20.94 14.84 13.07
C GLU A 4 -21.88 15.82 13.79
N TYR A 5 -21.62 17.12 13.68
CA TYR A 5 -22.50 18.15 14.24
C TYR A 5 -23.86 18.22 13.53
N VAL A 6 -23.87 18.04 12.21
CA VAL A 6 -25.12 18.03 11.43
C VAL A 6 -25.97 16.81 11.80
N VAL A 7 -25.37 15.62 11.85
CA VAL A 7 -26.05 14.38 12.24
C VAL A 7 -26.54 14.46 13.71
N GLY A 8 -25.69 14.95 14.62
CA GLY A 8 -26.07 15.17 16.02
C GLY A 8 -27.25 16.13 16.16
N SER A 9 -27.24 17.24 15.42
CA SER A 9 -28.34 18.21 15.43
C SER A 9 -29.65 17.63 14.91
N ILE A 10 -29.61 16.82 13.84
CA ILE A 10 -30.81 16.16 13.29
C ILE A 10 -31.38 15.16 14.31
N ILE A 11 -30.55 14.39 14.99
CA ILE A 11 -30.97 13.44 16.02
C ILE A 11 -31.63 14.17 17.18
N ILE A 12 -31.04 15.26 17.69
CA ILE A 12 -31.58 16.03 18.81
C ILE A 12 -32.94 16.66 18.44
N VAL A 13 -33.07 17.25 17.26
CA VAL A 13 -34.32 17.80 16.76
C VAL A 13 -35.39 16.71 16.61
N SER A 14 -35.04 15.56 16.09
CA SER A 14 -35.95 14.41 15.93
C SER A 14 -36.44 13.88 17.26
N ILE A 15 -35.57 13.75 18.26
CA ILE A 15 -35.94 13.35 19.62
C ILE A 15 -36.84 14.42 20.26
N GLY A 16 -36.50 15.69 20.11
CA GLY A 16 -37.32 16.79 20.64
C GLY A 16 -38.74 16.79 20.05
N LEU A 17 -38.90 16.56 18.77
CA LEU A 17 -40.17 16.45 18.09
C LEU A 17 -40.97 15.22 18.62
N ILE A 18 -40.32 14.06 18.75
CA ILE A 18 -40.97 12.85 19.28
C ILE A 18 -41.49 13.09 20.71
N VAL A 19 -40.65 13.68 21.57
CA VAL A 19 -41.05 13.98 22.98
C VAL A 19 -42.18 14.99 23.02
N HIS A 20 -42.11 16.05 22.19
CA HIS A 20 -43.16 17.08 22.12
C HIS A 20 -44.52 16.48 21.72
N PHE A 21 -44.53 15.62 20.73
CA PHE A 21 -45.76 14.97 20.25
C PHE A 21 -46.22 13.82 21.15
N TRP A 22 -45.33 13.19 21.93
CA TRP A 22 -45.66 12.14 22.88
C TRP A 22 -46.47 12.66 24.10
N SER A 23 -46.18 13.87 24.50
CA SER A 23 -46.84 14.49 25.69
C SER A 23 -48.25 15.02 25.43
N GLY A 24 -48.77 14.95 24.20
CA GLY A 24 -50.06 15.53 23.83
C GLY A 24 -51.09 14.53 23.34
N HIS A 25 -52.37 14.98 23.38
CA HIS A 25 -53.57 14.24 22.98
C HIS A 25 -53.61 13.78 21.49
N TYR A 26 -52.54 14.00 20.76
CA TYR A 26 -52.42 13.80 19.30
C TYR A 26 -52.12 12.35 18.88
N TYR A 27 -51.74 11.47 19.81
CA TYR A 27 -51.26 10.11 19.51
C TYR A 27 -52.30 9.22 18.80
N SER A 28 -53.58 9.48 18.96
CA SER A 28 -54.67 8.70 18.36
C SER A 28 -55.20 9.23 17.02
N THR A 29 -54.71 10.38 16.56
CA THR A 29 -55.20 10.94 15.30
C THR A 29 -54.54 10.34 14.08
N VAL A 30 -55.32 10.10 13.00
CA VAL A 30 -54.84 9.59 11.70
C VAL A 30 -53.70 10.48 11.15
N LYS A 31 -53.80 11.79 11.36
CA LYS A 31 -52.76 12.76 10.90
C LYS A 31 -51.41 12.53 11.60
N PHE A 32 -51.43 12.24 12.91
CA PHE A 32 -50.23 11.97 13.68
C PHE A 32 -49.55 10.64 13.21
N GLN A 33 -50.33 9.59 13.00
CA GLN A 33 -49.80 8.33 12.49
C GLN A 33 -49.21 8.47 11.09
N THR A 34 -49.83 9.26 10.21
CA THR A 34 -49.30 9.55 8.90
C THR A 34 -47.97 10.33 8.97
N PHE A 35 -47.91 11.31 9.87
CA PHE A 35 -46.68 12.07 10.15
C PHE A 35 -45.55 11.16 10.66
N LEU A 36 -45.85 10.28 11.66
CA LEU A 36 -44.87 9.33 12.16
C LEU A 36 -44.34 8.40 11.06
N ARG A 37 -45.21 7.85 10.21
CA ARG A 37 -44.80 7.02 9.07
C ARG A 37 -43.88 7.78 8.11
N PHE A 38 -44.23 9.03 7.84
CA PHE A 38 -43.38 9.89 6.96
C PHE A 38 -41.99 10.10 7.59
N ILE A 39 -41.92 10.47 8.85
CA ILE A 39 -40.66 10.67 9.57
C ILE A 39 -39.84 9.36 9.63
N THR A 40 -40.48 8.23 9.93
CA THR A 40 -39.78 6.92 9.96
C THR A 40 -39.21 6.56 8.59
N THR A 41 -39.99 6.78 7.54
CA THR A 41 -39.54 6.52 6.16
C THR A 41 -38.37 7.43 5.77
N LEU A 42 -38.47 8.72 6.09
CA LEU A 42 -37.41 9.69 5.81
C LEU A 42 -36.11 9.35 6.56
N THR A 43 -36.24 9.00 7.85
CA THR A 43 -35.09 8.58 8.68
C THR A 43 -34.45 7.31 8.13
N SER A 44 -35.25 6.34 7.70
CA SER A 44 -34.73 5.09 7.10
C SER A 44 -33.98 5.35 5.81
N ILE A 45 -34.46 6.25 4.96
CA ILE A 45 -33.79 6.65 3.70
C ILE A 45 -32.47 7.35 4.04
N LEU A 46 -32.46 8.30 4.96
CA LEU A 46 -31.25 9.01 5.37
C LEU A 46 -30.21 8.07 5.98
N PHE A 47 -30.65 7.14 6.84
CA PHE A 47 -29.76 6.16 7.44
C PHE A 47 -29.14 5.21 6.40
N SER A 48 -29.98 4.70 5.49
CA SER A 48 -29.51 3.85 4.39
C SER A 48 -28.51 4.59 3.49
N SER A 49 -28.79 5.86 3.17
CA SER A 49 -27.87 6.69 2.38
C SER A 49 -26.54 6.94 3.10
N ALA A 50 -26.58 7.15 4.43
CA ALA A 50 -25.37 7.32 5.24
C ALA A 50 -24.50 6.05 5.23
N ILE A 51 -25.10 4.87 5.33
CA ILE A 51 -24.38 3.59 5.23
C ILE A 51 -23.73 3.44 3.85
N VAL A 52 -24.47 3.72 2.77
CA VAL A 52 -23.90 3.66 1.40
C VAL A 52 -22.72 4.61 1.25
N LEU A 53 -22.85 5.85 1.74
CA LEU A 53 -21.74 6.82 1.70
C LEU A 53 -20.53 6.35 2.53
N GLN A 54 -20.75 5.72 3.69
CA GLN A 54 -19.67 5.17 4.51
C GLN A 54 -18.95 4.03 3.77
N VAL A 55 -19.69 3.13 3.10
CA VAL A 55 -19.10 2.04 2.31
C VAL A 55 -18.27 2.60 1.15
N ILE A 56 -18.79 3.60 0.43
CA ILE A 56 -18.06 4.26 -0.66
C ILE A 56 -16.80 4.95 -0.13
N ASN A 57 -16.91 5.70 0.98
CA ASN A 57 -15.77 6.36 1.58
C ASN A 57 -14.73 5.37 2.07
N TYR A 58 -15.14 4.26 2.67
CA TYR A 58 -14.23 3.19 3.09
C TYR A 58 -13.50 2.55 1.90
N ALA A 59 -14.22 2.25 0.82
CA ALA A 59 -13.63 1.73 -0.41
C ALA A 59 -12.61 2.71 -1.02
N ASN A 60 -12.95 4.00 -1.07
CA ASN A 60 -12.04 5.05 -1.56
C ASN A 60 -10.82 5.24 -0.65
N GLN A 61 -11.00 5.16 0.68
CA GLN A 61 -9.88 5.23 1.63
C GLN A 61 -8.94 4.03 1.43
N LYS A 62 -9.49 2.83 1.35
CA LYS A 62 -8.69 1.62 1.10
C LYS A 62 -7.90 1.73 -0.21
N ALA A 63 -8.53 2.13 -1.30
CA ALA A 63 -7.85 2.34 -2.59
C ALA A 63 -6.74 3.41 -2.51
N ASN A 64 -6.97 4.50 -1.77
CA ASN A 64 -5.95 5.55 -1.57
C ASN A 64 -4.78 5.07 -0.69
N GLU A 65 -5.05 4.30 0.36
CA GLU A 65 -4.02 3.70 1.21
C GLU A 65 -3.14 2.72 0.42
N GLU A 66 -3.74 1.90 -0.44
CA GLU A 66 -3.00 1.00 -1.33
C GLU A 66 -2.09 1.75 -2.30
N VAL A 67 -2.59 2.83 -2.93
CA VAL A 67 -1.80 3.68 -3.82
C VAL A 67 -0.66 4.37 -3.06
N GLN A 68 -0.93 4.85 -1.83
CA GLN A 68 0.10 5.47 -0.99
C GLN A 68 1.16 4.46 -0.55
N ASN A 69 0.75 3.28 -0.09
CA ASN A 69 1.67 2.20 0.30
C ASN A 69 2.55 1.77 -0.88
N TYR A 70 1.95 1.60 -2.06
CA TYR A 70 2.68 1.30 -3.28
C TYR A 70 3.69 2.39 -3.63
N GLY A 71 3.27 3.65 -3.60
CA GLY A 71 4.15 4.80 -3.86
C GLY A 71 5.30 4.91 -2.85
N GLN A 72 5.03 4.66 -1.58
CA GLN A 72 6.07 4.66 -0.54
C GLN A 72 7.06 3.50 -0.69
N LEU A 73 6.58 2.29 -0.95
CA LEU A 73 7.46 1.13 -1.17
C LEU A 73 8.37 1.35 -2.36
N SER A 74 7.81 1.81 -3.47
CA SER A 74 8.54 2.08 -4.71
C SER A 74 9.58 3.19 -4.52
N LYS A 75 9.18 4.29 -3.92
CA LYS A 75 10.05 5.41 -3.61
C LYS A 75 11.20 5.00 -2.69
N THR A 76 10.89 4.31 -1.59
CA THR A 76 11.90 3.87 -0.63
C THR A 76 12.92 2.92 -1.26
N TYR A 77 12.47 2.05 -2.16
CA TYR A 77 13.37 1.09 -2.81
C TYR A 77 14.40 1.77 -3.70
N LEU A 78 13.95 2.68 -4.58
CA LEU A 78 14.86 3.39 -5.48
C LEU A 78 15.62 4.51 -4.78
N ASP A 79 14.97 5.31 -3.94
CA ASP A 79 15.60 6.44 -3.26
C ASP A 79 16.73 5.99 -2.34
N ASP A 80 16.54 4.90 -1.58
CA ASP A 80 17.59 4.36 -0.73
C ASP A 80 18.80 3.87 -1.55
N THR A 81 18.53 3.23 -2.69
CA THR A 81 19.58 2.75 -3.60
C THR A 81 20.34 3.92 -4.22
N ILE A 82 19.63 4.91 -4.75
CA ILE A 82 20.25 6.10 -5.36
C ILE A 82 21.01 6.91 -4.30
N ASN A 83 20.41 7.13 -3.13
CA ASN A 83 21.05 7.86 -2.03
C ASN A 83 22.33 7.20 -1.54
N PHE A 84 22.41 5.86 -1.59
CA PHE A 84 23.65 5.16 -1.27
C PHE A 84 24.74 5.55 -2.25
N PHE A 85 24.48 5.54 -3.55
CA PHE A 85 25.48 5.90 -4.57
C PHE A 85 25.83 7.39 -4.56
N ILE A 86 24.89 8.27 -4.22
CA ILE A 86 25.19 9.70 -4.00
C ILE A 86 26.20 9.90 -2.87
N LYS A 87 26.08 9.11 -1.78
CA LYS A 87 27.00 9.17 -0.64
C LYS A 87 28.33 8.47 -0.91
N HIS A 88 28.37 7.57 -1.87
CA HIS A 88 29.53 6.75 -2.23
C HIS A 88 29.85 6.88 -3.72
N PRO A 89 30.30 8.07 -4.19
CA PRO A 89 30.58 8.29 -5.60
C PRO A 89 31.67 7.37 -6.16
N GLU A 90 32.55 6.84 -5.32
CA GLU A 90 33.55 5.82 -5.66
C GLU A 90 32.92 4.50 -6.12
N MET A 91 31.61 4.31 -5.89
CA MET A 91 30.84 3.13 -6.29
C MET A 91 30.11 3.32 -7.63
N ASN A 92 30.41 4.37 -8.40
CA ASN A 92 29.75 4.63 -9.67
C ASN A 92 29.84 3.45 -10.64
N TYR A 93 30.93 2.70 -10.63
CA TYR A 93 31.08 1.49 -11.44
C TYR A 93 30.02 0.44 -11.15
N TYR A 94 29.63 0.30 -9.87
CA TYR A 94 28.59 -0.65 -9.47
C TYR A 94 27.19 -0.11 -9.73
N TYR A 95 27.00 1.21 -9.64
CA TYR A 95 25.78 1.86 -10.09
C TYR A 95 25.51 1.60 -11.57
N GLU A 96 26.54 1.81 -12.42
CA GLU A 96 26.43 1.57 -13.86
C GLU A 96 26.12 0.10 -14.19
N ASP A 97 26.70 -0.84 -13.46
CA ASP A 97 26.44 -2.28 -13.61
C ASP A 97 25.01 -2.65 -13.18
N LEU A 98 24.53 -2.14 -12.03
CA LEU A 98 23.18 -2.41 -11.53
C LEU A 98 22.08 -1.85 -12.45
N PHE A 99 22.31 -0.69 -13.06
CA PHE A 99 21.35 -0.06 -13.95
C PHE A 99 21.52 -0.44 -15.43
N ASP A 100 22.31 -1.47 -15.70
CA ASP A 100 22.57 -2.00 -17.06
C ASP A 100 23.13 -0.94 -18.04
N ILE A 101 23.91 0.01 -17.50
CA ILE A 101 24.56 1.07 -18.28
C ILE A 101 25.89 0.56 -18.83
N LYS A 102 26.72 -0.01 -17.95
CA LYS A 102 28.03 -0.53 -18.27
C LYS A 102 28.41 -1.63 -17.29
N PRO A 103 28.85 -2.82 -17.79
CA PRO A 103 29.36 -3.88 -16.93
C PRO A 103 30.66 -3.47 -16.23
N ILE A 104 30.93 -4.07 -15.07
CA ILE A 104 32.20 -3.83 -14.35
C ILE A 104 33.39 -4.33 -15.16
N ASP A 105 34.35 -3.46 -15.40
CA ASP A 105 35.61 -3.81 -16.04
C ASP A 105 36.49 -4.62 -15.07
N GLU A 106 37.23 -5.61 -15.60
CA GLU A 106 38.16 -6.46 -14.82
C GLU A 106 39.22 -5.64 -14.06
N ASN A 107 39.64 -4.50 -14.61
CA ASN A 107 40.62 -3.60 -14.01
C ASN A 107 40.03 -2.61 -13.00
N THR A 108 38.71 -2.63 -12.78
CA THR A 108 38.07 -1.70 -11.87
C THR A 108 38.48 -1.98 -10.42
N LYS A 109 38.97 -0.95 -9.72
CA LYS A 109 39.24 -1.04 -8.27
C LYS A 109 37.93 -1.12 -7.50
N ARG A 110 37.59 -2.33 -7.10
CA ARG A 110 36.30 -2.64 -6.44
C ARG A 110 36.37 -2.42 -4.93
N ASN A 111 35.28 -1.90 -4.36
CA ASN A 111 35.07 -1.85 -2.91
C ASN A 111 34.06 -2.93 -2.50
N ILE A 112 34.56 -4.13 -2.25
CA ILE A 112 33.76 -5.32 -1.94
C ILE A 112 32.86 -5.13 -0.72
N ILE A 113 33.27 -4.33 0.25
CA ILE A 113 32.48 -4.08 1.46
C ILE A 113 31.23 -3.27 1.11
N LEU A 114 31.38 -2.17 0.38
CA LEU A 114 30.27 -1.33 -0.05
C LEU A 114 29.37 -2.05 -1.05
N GLU A 115 29.93 -2.85 -1.97
CA GLU A 115 29.15 -3.68 -2.87
C GLU A 115 28.23 -4.64 -2.11
N LYS A 116 28.76 -5.32 -1.08
CA LYS A 116 27.95 -6.20 -0.23
C LYS A 116 26.88 -5.43 0.52
N GLN A 117 27.19 -4.25 1.05
CA GLN A 117 26.23 -3.45 1.79
C GLN A 117 25.05 -3.02 0.92
N ILE A 118 25.29 -2.48 -0.27
CA ILE A 118 24.21 -2.08 -1.16
C ILE A 118 23.44 -3.29 -1.71
N SER A 119 24.11 -4.39 -2.02
CA SER A 119 23.46 -5.62 -2.46
C SER A 119 22.52 -6.17 -1.35
N MET A 120 22.94 -6.13 -0.10
CA MET A 120 22.12 -6.51 1.05
C MET A 120 20.93 -5.57 1.24
N LEU A 121 21.10 -4.27 1.02
CA LEU A 121 20.01 -3.30 1.04
C LEU A 121 18.98 -3.65 -0.04
N ILE A 122 19.41 -3.87 -1.29
CA ILE A 122 18.55 -4.24 -2.41
C ILE A 122 17.76 -5.52 -2.08
N PHE A 123 18.41 -6.58 -1.61
CA PHE A 123 17.73 -7.83 -1.28
C PHE A 123 16.80 -7.72 -0.07
N SER A 124 17.13 -6.90 0.91
CA SER A 124 16.24 -6.69 2.07
C SER A 124 14.96 -5.95 1.65
N ARG A 125 15.04 -5.03 0.70
CA ARG A 125 13.88 -4.35 0.12
C ARG A 125 13.06 -5.30 -0.75
N LEU A 126 13.74 -6.11 -1.56
CA LEU A 126 13.11 -7.17 -2.35
C LEU A 126 12.33 -8.15 -1.47
N ALA A 127 12.89 -8.53 -0.33
CA ALA A 127 12.22 -9.41 0.63
C ALA A 127 10.93 -8.79 1.19
N LYS A 128 10.92 -7.50 1.48
CA LYS A 128 9.71 -6.79 1.90
C LYS A 128 8.64 -6.78 0.81
N PHE A 129 9.04 -6.56 -0.45
CA PHE A 129 8.12 -6.62 -1.57
C PHE A 129 7.56 -8.03 -1.80
N ALA A 130 8.41 -9.05 -1.77
CA ALA A 130 7.96 -10.43 -1.92
C ALA A 130 6.96 -10.83 -0.81
N ALA A 131 7.22 -10.41 0.43
CA ALA A 131 6.30 -10.62 1.54
C ALA A 131 4.98 -9.86 1.35
N TYR A 132 5.03 -8.61 0.86
CA TYR A 132 3.85 -7.83 0.52
C TYR A 132 3.02 -8.51 -0.57
N LEU A 133 3.63 -8.93 -1.67
CA LEU A 133 2.94 -9.62 -2.77
C LEU A 133 2.27 -10.93 -2.31
N GLN A 134 2.87 -11.61 -1.34
CA GLN A 134 2.30 -12.84 -0.77
C GLN A 134 1.11 -12.55 0.17
N ALA A 135 1.13 -11.42 0.86
CA ALA A 135 0.11 -11.02 1.83
C ALA A 135 -1.05 -10.22 1.21
N GLU A 136 -0.87 -9.71 -0.02
CA GLU A 136 -1.87 -8.88 -0.70
C GLU A 136 -2.98 -9.74 -1.30
N ASP A 137 -4.20 -9.55 -0.82
CA ASP A 137 -5.39 -10.29 -1.27
C ASP A 137 -5.99 -9.69 -2.56
N ASP A 138 -5.80 -8.39 -2.83
CA ASP A 138 -6.28 -7.74 -4.03
C ASP A 138 -5.38 -8.11 -5.23
N GLU A 139 -5.92 -8.87 -6.16
CA GLU A 139 -5.21 -9.31 -7.36
C GLU A 139 -4.77 -8.14 -8.25
N ALA A 140 -5.56 -7.07 -8.35
CA ALA A 140 -5.21 -5.91 -9.16
C ALA A 140 -4.05 -5.12 -8.54
N ALA A 141 -4.05 -4.92 -7.22
CA ALA A 141 -2.96 -4.29 -6.48
C ALA A 141 -1.69 -5.13 -6.56
N ARG A 142 -1.79 -6.44 -6.32
CA ARG A 142 -0.68 -7.39 -6.44
C ARG A 142 -0.05 -7.39 -7.82
N ASN A 143 -0.85 -7.42 -8.88
CA ASN A 143 -0.36 -7.39 -10.26
C ASN A 143 0.33 -6.06 -10.60
N LYS A 144 -0.19 -4.94 -10.13
CA LYS A 144 0.41 -3.62 -10.36
C LYS A 144 1.78 -3.49 -9.68
N VAL A 145 1.86 -3.87 -8.41
CA VAL A 145 3.11 -3.88 -7.63
C VAL A 145 4.09 -4.89 -8.21
N GLY A 146 3.62 -6.09 -8.54
CA GLY A 146 4.45 -7.15 -9.11
C GLY A 146 5.08 -6.76 -10.43
N LYS A 147 4.35 -6.15 -11.36
CA LYS A 147 4.90 -5.69 -12.64
C LYS A 147 6.02 -4.67 -12.47
N TRP A 148 5.83 -3.71 -11.59
CA TRP A 148 6.84 -2.69 -11.32
C TRP A 148 8.09 -3.31 -10.67
N MET A 149 7.89 -4.16 -9.68
CA MET A 149 8.97 -4.85 -8.98
C MET A 149 9.75 -5.76 -9.93
N ASN A 150 9.07 -6.53 -10.78
CA ASN A 150 9.71 -7.37 -11.77
C ASN A 150 10.60 -6.55 -12.70
N HIS A 151 10.09 -5.44 -13.22
CA HIS A 151 10.86 -4.57 -14.13
C HIS A 151 12.17 -4.06 -13.50
N ILE A 152 12.11 -3.56 -12.26
CA ILE A 152 13.33 -3.08 -11.56
C ILE A 152 14.26 -4.24 -11.21
N THR A 153 13.68 -5.34 -10.70
CA THR A 153 14.50 -6.51 -10.34
C THR A 153 15.14 -7.16 -11.55
N GLU A 154 14.45 -7.22 -12.70
CA GLU A 154 15.03 -7.66 -13.97
C GLU A 154 16.25 -6.83 -14.36
N THR A 155 16.15 -5.50 -14.24
CA THR A 155 17.28 -4.62 -14.53
C THR A 155 18.46 -4.92 -13.61
N PHE A 156 18.23 -4.99 -12.30
CA PHE A 156 19.28 -5.27 -11.32
C PHE A 156 19.87 -6.69 -11.46
N MET A 157 19.03 -7.68 -11.79
CA MET A 157 19.48 -9.07 -11.96
C MET A 157 20.26 -9.32 -13.26
N LYS A 158 20.46 -8.33 -14.11
CA LYS A 158 21.43 -8.39 -15.19
C LYS A 158 22.87 -8.28 -14.69
N SER A 159 23.09 -7.63 -13.53
CA SER A 159 24.39 -7.56 -12.88
C SER A 159 24.85 -8.94 -12.40
N ASP A 160 25.93 -9.44 -12.97
CA ASP A 160 26.56 -10.70 -12.52
C ASP A 160 27.07 -10.58 -11.09
N THR A 161 27.54 -9.41 -10.69
CA THR A 161 27.97 -9.13 -9.32
C THR A 161 26.82 -9.25 -8.33
N LEU A 162 25.66 -8.68 -8.66
CA LEU A 162 24.49 -8.79 -7.77
C LEU A 162 23.99 -10.24 -7.69
N ARG A 163 23.93 -10.97 -8.82
CA ARG A 163 23.60 -12.41 -8.83
C ARG A 163 24.54 -13.23 -7.95
N HIS A 164 25.85 -12.94 -8.04
CA HIS A 164 26.84 -13.59 -7.21
C HIS A 164 26.54 -13.37 -5.71
N TYR A 165 26.26 -12.13 -5.28
CA TYR A 165 25.89 -11.86 -3.89
C TYR A 165 24.57 -12.48 -3.48
N TRP A 166 23.60 -12.59 -4.38
CA TRP A 166 22.39 -13.36 -4.10
C TRP A 166 22.71 -14.81 -3.75
N ILE A 167 23.46 -15.50 -4.60
CA ILE A 167 23.72 -16.93 -4.46
C ILE A 167 24.62 -17.22 -3.25
N THR A 168 25.67 -16.41 -3.04
CA THR A 168 26.72 -16.71 -2.05
C THR A 168 26.46 -16.14 -0.68
N GLU A 169 25.78 -15.01 -0.60
CA GLU A 169 25.64 -14.28 0.66
C GLU A 169 24.19 -14.23 1.15
N TYR A 170 23.26 -13.79 0.33
CA TYR A 170 21.91 -13.50 0.81
C TYR A 170 21.03 -14.75 0.89
N LYS A 171 20.89 -15.50 -0.20
CA LYS A 171 20.04 -16.68 -0.29
C LYS A 171 20.30 -17.70 0.84
N PRO A 172 21.56 -18.09 1.14
CA PRO A 172 21.83 -19.10 2.17
C PRO A 172 21.68 -18.59 3.61
N LYS A 173 21.75 -17.27 3.84
CA LYS A 173 21.87 -16.72 5.20
C LYS A 173 20.66 -15.92 5.66
N LEU A 174 19.97 -15.23 4.76
CA LEU A 174 19.03 -14.17 5.11
C LEU A 174 17.69 -14.24 4.38
N SER A 175 17.55 -15.07 3.35
CA SER A 175 16.32 -15.07 2.57
C SER A 175 15.21 -15.89 3.23
N GLY A 176 14.02 -15.29 3.34
CA GLY A 176 12.79 -15.99 3.71
C GLY A 176 12.16 -16.74 2.54
N PRO A 177 11.20 -17.67 2.81
CA PRO A 177 10.56 -18.47 1.77
C PRO A 177 9.91 -17.65 0.66
N ALA A 178 9.25 -16.54 1.00
CA ALA A 178 8.59 -15.65 0.03
C ALA A 178 9.58 -15.12 -1.01
N THR A 179 10.75 -14.67 -0.56
CA THR A 179 11.79 -14.11 -1.44
C THR A 179 12.42 -15.19 -2.31
N ILE A 180 12.68 -16.37 -1.73
CA ILE A 180 13.23 -17.52 -2.48
C ILE A 180 12.26 -17.93 -3.59
N ASN A 181 10.98 -18.07 -3.26
CA ASN A 181 9.96 -18.46 -4.24
C ASN A 181 9.85 -17.41 -5.35
N TYR A 182 9.80 -16.13 -4.99
CA TYR A 182 9.77 -15.04 -5.94
C TYR A 182 10.97 -15.06 -6.90
N MET A 183 12.19 -15.21 -6.37
CA MET A 183 13.41 -15.25 -7.18
C MET A 183 13.49 -16.49 -8.07
N LYS A 184 13.00 -17.62 -7.58
CA LYS A 184 12.93 -18.86 -8.36
C LYS A 184 11.90 -18.77 -9.49
N GLU A 185 10.72 -18.22 -9.20
CA GLU A 185 9.62 -18.12 -10.17
C GLU A 185 9.92 -17.14 -11.31
N HIS A 186 10.52 -15.99 -10.99
CA HIS A 186 10.73 -14.92 -11.97
C HIS A 186 12.11 -14.88 -12.60
N PHE A 187 13.14 -15.42 -11.91
CA PHE A 187 14.55 -15.27 -12.35
C PHE A 187 15.32 -16.59 -12.42
N ASN A 188 14.72 -17.72 -12.09
CA ASN A 188 15.39 -19.03 -12.00
C ASN A 188 16.60 -19.07 -11.04
N LEU A 189 16.56 -18.33 -9.92
CA LEU A 189 17.65 -18.17 -8.94
C LEU A 189 17.38 -18.79 -7.58
#